data_c081430418ed43c1ba61d725fa2c359f
#
_entry.id   c081430418ed43c1ba61d725fa2c359f
#
_cell.length_a   1.000
_cell.length_b   1.000
_cell.length_c   1.000
_cell.angle_alpha   90.00
_cell.angle_beta   90.00
_cell.angle_gamma   90.00
#
_symmetry.space_group_name_H-M   'P 1'
#
loop_
_entity.id
_entity.type
_entity.pdbx_description
1 polymer ?
#
loop_
_entity_poly.entity_id
_entity_poly.type
_entity_poly.pdbx_seq_one_letter_code
_entity_poly.pdbx_strand_id
1 'polypeptide(L)'
;MLSVGVPFALAPTAATDTISVMNRREPLHLASFSLTFLVLGLLLAFSAIAQNPPPTEPKAPATLAELRQRLGDLVGQKKFAAAMWGVKIVSLDTGATLFEENPQKLFSPASNSKLYTVALALERLGAEYRIKTSLYAASAPNSSGVLKGDLIVYGRGDPTLNARLHGKDLFQALQPLVDAITNAGIKRIDGDIVGDESYFKGPPMGSGWSWDDLENYYGAELSALTLNDNVFEVVVKPGASVGAPCRLSLLPETSWITFSNRTQTIDKGGLRKLQFYHPVFQNLLYVTGQMPIDSLGTTNDVTVHDPAGLFAAFLREALMRNGVKVKGRARSVNWLDRQVDPVDCDRLVELGHVESPTLREIAREVQKPSQNLYTDLLLAHVGEHFRGTNTLSGDTSEDLGIRELNRFLGELGIKRGQTIFEEGSGLSRNNLTCPNATVTLLRHMNGSKNAKAYIDALPIAGVDGTLRNRMKGTPAAGNVRAKTGTLRWATSLSGYVTTAAGERLVFSLMLNRFYDRQPARGDLDTIAALLAGFTGKSSE
;
A
#
# COMPACT_ATOMS: atom_id res chain seq x y z
N MET A 1 -6.99 2.71 -51.29
CA MET A 1 -7.73 3.68 -52.08
C MET A 1 -8.90 4.20 -51.28
N LEU A 2 -9.05 5.52 -51.27
CA LEU A 2 -10.07 6.40 -50.68
C LEU A 2 -9.84 6.81 -49.23
N SER A 3 -9.15 7.94 -49.11
CA SER A 3 -9.13 8.88 -48.02
C SER A 3 -10.38 9.76 -48.05
N VAL A 4 -11.03 9.99 -46.90
CA VAL A 4 -11.95 11.11 -46.71
C VAL A 4 -11.51 11.88 -45.48
N GLY A 5 -10.86 13.00 -45.69
CA GLY A 5 -10.58 14.00 -44.69
C GLY A 5 -11.77 14.94 -44.50
N VAL A 6 -12.07 15.28 -43.26
CA VAL A 6 -12.97 16.37 -42.88
C VAL A 6 -12.20 17.33 -41.98
N PRO A 7 -12.09 18.62 -42.29
CA PRO A 7 -11.44 19.59 -41.45
C PRO A 7 -12.43 20.16 -40.41
N PHE A 8 -12.08 20.14 -39.13
CA PHE A 8 -12.76 20.95 -38.11
C PHE A 8 -12.06 22.29 -37.96
N ALA A 9 -12.80 23.34 -38.24
CA ALA A 9 -12.40 24.73 -38.03
C ALA A 9 -12.57 25.11 -36.56
N LEU A 10 -11.54 25.72 -36.00
CA LEU A 10 -11.56 26.42 -34.71
C LEU A 10 -12.09 27.86 -34.94
N ALA A 11 -13.05 28.27 -34.12
CA ALA A 11 -13.39 29.67 -33.91
C ALA A 11 -13.11 30.07 -32.48
N PRO A 12 -12.50 31.24 -32.24
CA PRO A 12 -12.18 31.72 -30.90
C PRO A 12 -13.30 32.61 -30.36
N THR A 13 -13.65 32.46 -29.08
CA THR A 13 -14.35 33.51 -28.34
C THR A 13 -13.52 33.92 -27.14
N ALA A 14 -13.02 35.13 -27.20
CA ALA A 14 -12.47 35.90 -26.10
C ALA A 14 -13.61 36.52 -25.27
N ALA A 15 -13.50 36.47 -23.95
CA ALA A 15 -14.15 37.41 -23.05
C ALA A 15 -13.15 37.71 -21.92
N THR A 16 -12.62 38.91 -22.02
CA THR A 16 -11.84 39.59 -20.99
C THR A 16 -12.80 40.32 -20.06
N ASP A 17 -12.77 40.01 -18.78
CA ASP A 17 -13.29 40.91 -17.74
C ASP A 17 -12.16 41.36 -16.84
N THR A 18 -11.84 42.62 -17.00
CA THR A 18 -10.88 43.42 -16.21
C THR A 18 -11.57 43.97 -14.98
N ILE A 19 -11.16 43.58 -13.79
CA ILE A 19 -11.52 44.31 -12.55
C ILE A 19 -10.32 45.14 -12.11
N SER A 20 -10.53 46.43 -12.21
CA SER A 20 -9.66 47.54 -11.78
C SER A 20 -9.61 47.62 -10.24
N VAL A 21 -8.41 47.55 -9.67
CA VAL A 21 -8.16 47.87 -8.26
C VAL A 21 -7.67 49.31 -8.20
N MET A 22 -8.49 50.18 -7.64
CA MET A 22 -8.11 51.55 -7.32
C MET A 22 -7.34 51.61 -5.99
N ASN A 23 -6.09 52.00 -6.09
CA ASN A 23 -5.25 52.45 -4.97
C ASN A 23 -5.63 53.90 -4.59
N ARG A 24 -6.02 54.15 -3.35
CA ARG A 24 -5.96 55.49 -2.76
C ARG A 24 -5.22 55.46 -1.42
N ARG A 25 -4.05 56.07 -1.40
CA ARG A 25 -3.36 56.54 -0.19
C ARG A 25 -3.82 57.95 0.07
N GLU A 26 -4.18 58.30 1.31
CA GLU A 26 -4.02 59.63 1.88
C GLU A 26 -3.84 59.56 3.42
N PRO A 27 -3.31 60.63 4.09
CA PRO A 27 -2.32 60.45 5.15
C PRO A 27 -2.89 60.68 6.58
N LEU A 28 -2.05 60.23 7.53
CA LEU A 28 -2.22 60.37 8.98
C LEU A 28 -2.32 61.84 9.42
N HIS A 29 -3.36 62.17 10.20
CA HIS A 29 -3.32 63.26 11.18
C HIS A 29 -3.48 62.71 12.60
N LEU A 30 -2.48 63.03 13.44
CA LEU A 30 -2.49 62.82 14.88
C LEU A 30 -3.59 63.65 15.56
N ALA A 31 -4.37 62.98 16.42
CA ALA A 31 -5.03 63.63 17.52
C ALA A 31 -4.99 62.75 18.75
N SER A 32 -4.12 63.12 19.68
CA SER A 32 -4.06 62.59 21.04
C SER A 32 -5.22 63.14 21.84
N PHE A 33 -6.17 62.30 22.30
CA PHE A 33 -7.00 62.59 23.47
C PHE A 33 -7.53 61.29 24.13
N SER A 34 -7.18 61.20 25.40
CA SER A 34 -7.85 60.43 26.48
C SER A 34 -8.09 58.97 26.34
N LEU A 35 -7.07 58.18 26.71
CA LEU A 35 -7.08 56.70 26.84
C LEU A 35 -7.55 56.19 28.22
N THR A 36 -8.23 57.00 29.03
CA THR A 36 -8.51 56.63 30.44
C THR A 36 -9.95 56.22 30.72
N PHE A 37 -10.90 56.46 29.81
CA PHE A 37 -12.29 56.07 30.00
C PHE A 37 -12.76 54.88 29.17
N LEU A 38 -11.94 54.37 28.22
CA LEU A 38 -12.30 53.22 27.39
C LEU A 38 -11.95 51.87 28.02
N VAL A 39 -11.04 51.83 28.99
CA VAL A 39 -10.60 50.61 29.66
C VAL A 39 -11.60 50.14 30.74
N LEU A 40 -12.35 51.05 31.36
CA LEU A 40 -13.34 50.68 32.39
C LEU A 40 -14.67 50.20 31.79
N GLY A 41 -15.00 50.57 30.56
CA GLY A 41 -16.18 50.10 29.83
C GLY A 41 -16.00 48.72 29.18
N LEU A 42 -14.77 48.34 28.81
CA LEU A 42 -14.47 47.01 28.26
C LEU A 42 -14.35 45.92 29.34
N LEU A 43 -14.02 46.25 30.58
CA LEU A 43 -13.96 45.32 31.70
C LEU A 43 -15.34 44.90 32.26
N LEU A 44 -16.39 45.68 32.00
CA LEU A 44 -17.76 45.34 32.40
C LEU A 44 -18.56 44.64 31.28
N ALA A 45 -18.08 44.69 30.04
CA ALA A 45 -18.71 43.94 28.91
C ALA A 45 -18.21 42.50 28.78
N PHE A 46 -17.11 42.11 29.44
CA PHE A 46 -16.60 40.74 29.45
C PHE A 46 -17.27 39.81 30.48
N SER A 47 -18.16 40.33 31.34
CA SER A 47 -18.80 39.50 32.39
C SER A 47 -20.17 38.93 32.01
N ALA A 48 -20.61 39.07 30.76
CA ALA A 48 -21.93 38.58 30.34
C ALA A 48 -21.90 37.77 29.01
N ILE A 49 -20.73 37.27 28.58
CA ILE A 49 -20.71 36.13 27.67
C ILE A 49 -20.96 34.94 28.55
N ALA A 50 -22.23 34.51 28.65
CA ALA A 50 -22.58 33.22 29.17
C ALA A 50 -21.68 32.19 28.43
N GLN A 51 -20.69 31.64 29.14
CA GLN A 51 -19.95 30.50 28.67
C GLN A 51 -21.00 29.40 28.46
N ASN A 52 -21.42 29.22 27.22
CA ASN A 52 -22.08 27.99 26.89
C ASN A 52 -21.15 26.86 27.42
N PRO A 53 -21.63 25.99 28.30
CA PRO A 53 -20.81 24.89 28.77
C PRO A 53 -20.24 24.21 27.51
N PRO A 54 -18.97 23.78 27.53
CA PRO A 54 -18.41 23.05 26.41
C PRO A 54 -19.42 21.96 26.04
N PRO A 55 -19.69 21.72 24.74
CA PRO A 55 -20.65 20.70 24.34
C PRO A 55 -20.29 19.43 25.10
N THR A 56 -21.22 18.99 25.96
CA THR A 56 -21.05 17.74 26.72
C THR A 56 -20.81 16.65 25.70
N GLU A 57 -19.66 15.98 25.79
CA GLU A 57 -19.39 14.81 24.94
C GLU A 57 -20.62 13.88 25.05
N PRO A 58 -21.16 13.41 23.92
CA PRO A 58 -22.35 12.57 23.95
C PRO A 58 -22.06 11.35 24.82
N LYS A 59 -22.82 11.19 25.92
CA LYS A 59 -22.68 10.10 26.86
C LYS A 59 -22.57 8.77 26.10
N ALA A 60 -21.63 7.91 26.48
CA ALA A 60 -21.46 6.60 25.87
C ALA A 60 -22.79 5.78 25.94
N PRO A 61 -23.12 4.96 24.92
CA PRO A 61 -24.32 4.14 24.95
C PRO A 61 -24.22 3.11 26.09
N ALA A 62 -25.28 3.00 26.90
CA ALA A 62 -25.32 2.13 28.06
C ALA A 62 -26.09 0.82 27.82
N THR A 63 -26.98 0.79 26.82
CA THR A 63 -27.75 -0.39 26.46
C THR A 63 -27.53 -0.78 24.99
N LEU A 64 -27.78 -2.05 24.66
CA LEU A 64 -27.73 -2.54 23.29
C LEU A 64 -28.74 -1.81 22.38
N ALA A 65 -29.92 -1.48 22.91
CA ALA A 65 -30.92 -0.72 22.16
C ALA A 65 -30.42 0.68 21.80
N GLU A 66 -29.81 1.40 22.74
CA GLU A 66 -29.22 2.71 22.51
C GLU A 66 -28.04 2.64 21.51
N LEU A 67 -27.17 1.62 21.62
CA LEU A 67 -26.09 1.40 20.66
C LEU A 67 -26.65 1.19 19.24
N ARG A 68 -27.67 0.33 19.08
CA ARG A 68 -28.32 0.06 17.79
C ARG A 68 -28.96 1.30 17.19
N GLN A 69 -29.63 2.10 18.00
CA GLN A 69 -30.23 3.35 17.55
C GLN A 69 -29.17 4.30 17.02
N ARG A 70 -28.08 4.55 17.78
CA ARG A 70 -27.01 5.44 17.36
C ARG A 70 -26.29 4.97 16.10
N LEU A 71 -26.07 3.66 15.97
CA LEU A 71 -25.49 3.08 14.75
C LEU A 71 -26.44 3.27 13.57
N GLY A 72 -27.75 3.03 13.75
CA GLY A 72 -28.76 3.28 12.74
C GLY A 72 -28.81 4.75 12.30
N ASP A 73 -28.77 5.68 13.26
CA ASP A 73 -28.75 7.12 12.98
C ASP A 73 -27.51 7.54 12.21
N LEU A 74 -26.34 6.94 12.50
CA LEU A 74 -25.08 7.21 11.77
C LEU A 74 -25.15 6.73 10.31
N VAL A 75 -25.58 5.50 10.06
CA VAL A 75 -25.66 4.96 8.70
C VAL A 75 -26.82 5.55 7.89
N GLY A 76 -27.90 6.00 8.57
CA GLY A 76 -29.09 6.59 7.97
C GLY A 76 -28.99 8.09 7.66
N GLN A 77 -27.82 8.75 7.90
CA GLN A 77 -27.67 10.18 7.63
C GLN A 77 -27.94 10.52 6.17
N LYS A 78 -28.64 11.66 5.93
CA LYS A 78 -28.99 12.14 4.57
C LYS A 78 -27.79 12.26 3.62
N LYS A 79 -26.61 12.56 4.12
CA LYS A 79 -25.39 12.62 3.31
C LYS A 79 -25.02 11.29 2.64
N PHE A 80 -25.55 10.17 3.11
CA PHE A 80 -25.35 8.84 2.55
C PHE A 80 -26.50 8.35 1.66
N ALA A 81 -27.45 9.19 1.31
CA ALA A 81 -28.62 8.78 0.52
C ALA A 81 -28.25 8.09 -0.82
N ALA A 82 -27.13 8.48 -1.46
CA ALA A 82 -26.61 7.85 -2.68
C ALA A 82 -25.54 6.78 -2.42
N ALA A 83 -25.08 6.65 -1.19
CA ALA A 83 -24.04 5.69 -0.79
C ALA A 83 -24.66 4.37 -0.32
N MET A 84 -23.82 3.37 -0.18
CA MET A 84 -24.23 2.05 0.31
C MET A 84 -23.36 1.65 1.49
N TRP A 85 -24.00 1.47 2.65
CA TRP A 85 -23.37 0.91 3.84
C TRP A 85 -23.50 -0.60 3.87
N GLY A 86 -22.38 -1.26 4.23
CA GLY A 86 -22.30 -2.65 4.62
C GLY A 86 -21.70 -2.73 6.02
N VAL A 87 -22.44 -3.22 6.98
CA VAL A 87 -22.02 -3.31 8.38
C VAL A 87 -22.34 -4.69 8.94
N LYS A 88 -21.41 -5.26 9.68
CA LYS A 88 -21.63 -6.43 10.54
C LYS A 88 -20.79 -6.28 11.80
N ILE A 89 -21.42 -6.35 12.98
CA ILE A 89 -20.80 -6.24 14.29
C ILE A 89 -21.28 -7.42 15.13
N VAL A 90 -20.33 -8.22 15.65
CA VAL A 90 -20.62 -9.45 16.38
C VAL A 90 -19.77 -9.51 17.64
N SER A 91 -20.33 -9.95 18.73
CA SER A 91 -19.61 -10.30 19.95
C SER A 91 -18.78 -11.57 19.74
N LEU A 92 -17.50 -11.52 20.06
CA LEU A 92 -16.64 -12.71 20.08
C LEU A 92 -16.91 -13.59 21.31
N ASP A 93 -17.45 -12.99 22.37
CA ASP A 93 -17.67 -13.67 23.65
C ASP A 93 -19.00 -14.43 23.66
N THR A 94 -20.08 -13.85 23.07
CA THR A 94 -21.43 -14.45 23.05
C THR A 94 -21.83 -15.00 21.68
N GLY A 95 -21.20 -14.54 20.61
CA GLY A 95 -21.60 -14.82 19.22
C GLY A 95 -22.80 -13.98 18.74
N ALA A 96 -23.38 -13.14 19.60
CA ALA A 96 -24.52 -12.31 19.27
C ALA A 96 -24.18 -11.23 18.24
N THR A 97 -25.10 -10.98 17.30
CA THR A 97 -25.03 -9.83 16.40
C THR A 97 -25.53 -8.58 17.10
N LEU A 98 -24.65 -7.58 17.27
CA LEU A 98 -25.01 -6.31 17.89
C LEU A 98 -25.74 -5.41 16.88
N PHE A 99 -25.21 -5.33 15.65
CA PHE A 99 -25.78 -4.50 14.58
C PHE A 99 -25.39 -5.06 13.21
N GLU A 100 -26.26 -4.91 12.22
CA GLU A 100 -25.96 -5.21 10.82
C GLU A 100 -26.77 -4.33 9.86
N GLU A 101 -26.13 -3.97 8.75
CA GLU A 101 -26.74 -3.26 7.63
C GLU A 101 -26.20 -3.86 6.33
N ASN A 102 -27.06 -4.34 5.44
CA ASN A 102 -26.68 -5.00 4.19
C ASN A 102 -25.55 -6.06 4.33
N PRO A 103 -25.59 -6.96 5.34
CA PRO A 103 -24.46 -7.82 5.70
C PRO A 103 -24.08 -8.84 4.62
N GLN A 104 -24.98 -9.12 3.67
CA GLN A 104 -24.79 -10.08 2.58
C GLN A 104 -24.58 -9.43 1.21
N LYS A 105 -24.70 -8.10 1.08
CA LYS A 105 -24.43 -7.42 -0.18
C LYS A 105 -22.94 -7.33 -0.46
N LEU A 106 -22.57 -7.41 -1.73
CA LEU A 106 -21.20 -7.29 -2.18
C LEU A 106 -20.77 -5.81 -2.24
N PHE A 107 -19.61 -5.54 -1.67
CA PHE A 107 -18.92 -4.25 -1.63
C PHE A 107 -17.53 -4.40 -2.16
N SER A 108 -16.97 -3.36 -2.77
CA SER A 108 -15.53 -3.25 -2.97
C SER A 108 -14.85 -3.08 -1.60
N PRO A 109 -14.03 -4.05 -1.16
CA PRO A 109 -13.37 -4.01 0.15
C PRO A 109 -12.14 -3.11 0.14
N ALA A 110 -11.64 -2.74 -1.04
CA ALA A 110 -10.32 -2.15 -1.19
C ALA A 110 -9.28 -3.01 -0.43
N SER A 111 -8.32 -2.38 0.25
CA SER A 111 -7.27 -3.11 0.98
C SER A 111 -7.74 -4.00 2.14
N ASN A 112 -9.04 -4.10 2.42
CA ASN A 112 -9.54 -5.17 3.30
C ASN A 112 -9.43 -6.56 2.65
N SER A 113 -9.20 -6.66 1.32
CA SER A 113 -8.78 -7.90 0.65
C SER A 113 -7.55 -8.52 1.30
N LYS A 114 -6.61 -7.69 1.79
CA LYS A 114 -5.40 -8.14 2.47
C LYS A 114 -5.64 -8.98 3.72
N LEU A 115 -6.80 -8.79 4.38
CA LEU A 115 -7.23 -9.65 5.50
C LEU A 115 -7.31 -11.11 5.06
N TYR A 116 -7.83 -11.36 3.87
CA TYR A 116 -8.04 -12.68 3.31
C TYR A 116 -6.72 -13.32 2.84
N THR A 117 -5.91 -12.57 2.13
CA THR A 117 -4.62 -13.06 1.63
C THR A 117 -3.65 -13.38 2.76
N VAL A 118 -3.56 -12.50 3.78
CA VAL A 118 -2.68 -12.74 4.94
C VAL A 118 -3.20 -13.91 5.79
N ALA A 119 -4.51 -14.05 5.96
CA ALA A 119 -5.09 -15.21 6.64
C ALA A 119 -4.75 -16.51 5.89
N LEU A 120 -4.97 -16.54 4.59
CA LEU A 120 -4.62 -17.68 3.73
C LEU A 120 -3.14 -18.06 3.90
N ALA A 121 -2.23 -17.10 3.75
CA ALA A 121 -0.79 -17.37 3.84
C ALA A 121 -0.41 -17.94 5.22
N LEU A 122 -0.89 -17.34 6.31
CA LEU A 122 -0.63 -17.82 7.67
C LEU A 122 -1.22 -19.21 7.93
N GLU A 123 -2.41 -19.52 7.43
CA GLU A 123 -3.06 -20.81 7.63
C GLU A 123 -2.42 -21.93 6.80
N ARG A 124 -1.93 -21.62 5.59
CA ARG A 124 -1.35 -22.60 4.68
C ARG A 124 0.15 -22.83 4.89
N LEU A 125 0.90 -21.77 5.16
CA LEU A 125 2.36 -21.84 5.28
C LEU A 125 2.83 -21.84 6.75
N GLY A 126 2.06 -21.21 7.66
CA GLY A 126 2.43 -21.04 9.05
C GLY A 126 3.20 -19.75 9.33
N ALA A 127 3.10 -19.26 10.58
CA ALA A 127 3.67 -17.96 10.97
C ALA A 127 5.21 -17.91 10.94
N GLU A 128 5.87 -19.05 11.09
CA GLU A 128 7.34 -19.17 11.10
C GLU A 128 7.93 -19.47 9.72
N TYR A 129 7.09 -19.61 8.70
CA TYR A 129 7.54 -19.84 7.32
C TYR A 129 8.45 -18.73 6.84
N ARG A 130 9.49 -19.08 6.06
CA ARG A 130 10.44 -18.14 5.45
C ARG A 130 10.54 -18.38 3.95
N ILE A 131 10.63 -17.31 3.19
CA ILE A 131 10.79 -17.36 1.73
C ILE A 131 12.29 -17.44 1.43
N LYS A 132 12.67 -18.42 0.62
CA LYS A 132 14.07 -18.71 0.28
C LYS A 132 14.44 -18.06 -1.06
N THR A 133 15.56 -17.33 -1.09
CA THR A 133 16.24 -16.87 -2.31
C THR A 133 17.52 -17.67 -2.47
N SER A 134 17.63 -18.47 -3.55
CA SER A 134 18.74 -19.42 -3.77
C SER A 134 19.77 -18.87 -4.76
N LEU A 135 21.00 -19.29 -4.59
CA LEU A 135 22.14 -18.96 -5.45
C LEU A 135 22.60 -20.23 -6.18
N TYR A 136 22.52 -20.23 -7.50
CA TYR A 136 22.89 -21.37 -8.32
C TYR A 136 23.99 -21.04 -9.33
N ALA A 137 24.76 -22.05 -9.71
CA ALA A 137 25.67 -21.99 -10.83
C ALA A 137 25.86 -23.39 -11.47
N ALA A 138 26.38 -23.43 -12.68
CA ALA A 138 26.69 -24.70 -13.37
C ALA A 138 27.76 -25.54 -12.64
N SER A 139 28.63 -24.92 -11.86
CA SER A 139 29.67 -25.58 -11.05
C SER A 139 30.07 -24.73 -9.87
N ALA A 140 30.66 -25.33 -8.84
CA ALA A 140 31.29 -24.61 -7.75
C ALA A 140 32.49 -23.77 -8.23
N PRO A 141 32.87 -22.68 -7.49
CA PRO A 141 34.08 -21.93 -7.79
C PRO A 141 35.32 -22.82 -7.69
N ASN A 142 36.30 -22.52 -8.50
CA ASN A 142 37.56 -23.23 -8.44
C ASN A 142 38.41 -22.83 -7.19
N SER A 143 39.54 -23.48 -6.97
CA SER A 143 40.44 -23.25 -5.82
C SER A 143 40.94 -21.83 -5.70
N SER A 144 40.96 -21.04 -6.80
CA SER A 144 41.29 -19.61 -6.81
C SER A 144 40.11 -18.68 -6.56
N GLY A 145 38.92 -19.24 -6.31
CA GLY A 145 37.68 -18.48 -6.09
C GLY A 145 37.05 -17.92 -7.37
N VAL A 146 37.30 -18.56 -8.51
CA VAL A 146 36.72 -18.15 -9.79
C VAL A 146 35.50 -19.01 -10.10
N LEU A 147 34.36 -18.37 -10.21
CA LEU A 147 33.15 -18.97 -10.77
C LEU A 147 33.20 -18.82 -12.31
N LYS A 148 33.26 -19.95 -13.01
CA LYS A 148 33.16 -19.99 -14.47
C LYS A 148 31.70 -20.06 -14.87
N GLY A 149 31.25 -19.11 -15.70
CA GLY A 149 29.84 -18.98 -16.09
C GLY A 149 29.03 -18.09 -15.17
N ASP A 150 27.73 -18.18 -15.28
CA ASP A 150 26.78 -17.27 -14.64
C ASP A 150 26.54 -17.61 -13.16
N LEU A 151 26.27 -16.58 -12.38
CA LEU A 151 25.66 -16.69 -11.06
C LEU A 151 24.16 -16.42 -11.19
N ILE A 152 23.34 -17.43 -10.92
CA ILE A 152 21.88 -17.33 -10.96
C ILE A 152 21.35 -17.07 -9.56
N VAL A 153 20.61 -15.98 -9.40
CA VAL A 153 19.86 -15.67 -8.18
C VAL A 153 18.40 -15.99 -8.44
N TYR A 154 17.95 -17.10 -7.85
CA TYR A 154 16.60 -17.62 -8.04
C TYR A 154 15.68 -17.13 -6.93
N GLY A 155 14.83 -16.17 -7.27
CA GLY A 155 13.86 -15.56 -6.36
C GLY A 155 12.60 -16.40 -6.19
N ARG A 156 11.97 -16.25 -5.00
CA ARG A 156 10.63 -16.83 -4.72
C ARG A 156 9.69 -15.80 -4.09
N GLY A 157 9.97 -14.51 -4.29
CA GLY A 157 9.08 -13.43 -3.87
C GLY A 157 9.30 -12.94 -2.43
N ASP A 158 10.55 -12.93 -1.94
CA ASP A 158 10.87 -12.23 -0.67
C ASP A 158 10.69 -10.71 -0.87
N PRO A 159 9.71 -10.07 -0.18
CA PRO A 159 9.44 -8.65 -0.36
C PRO A 159 10.32 -7.75 0.52
N THR A 160 11.20 -8.31 1.35
CA THR A 160 11.82 -7.57 2.46
C THR A 160 13.18 -6.93 2.13
N LEU A 161 13.70 -7.17 0.92
CA LEU A 161 14.97 -6.60 0.47
C LEU A 161 14.79 -5.13 0.06
N ASN A 162 14.68 -4.25 1.02
CA ASN A 162 14.50 -2.81 0.80
C ASN A 162 15.23 -1.95 1.82
N ALA A 163 15.55 -0.70 1.43
CA ALA A 163 16.26 0.25 2.28
C ALA A 163 15.49 0.59 3.57
N ARG A 164 14.16 0.63 3.53
CA ARG A 164 13.31 0.98 4.68
C ARG A 164 13.50 0.02 5.87
N LEU A 165 13.68 -1.26 5.60
CA LEU A 165 13.89 -2.30 6.62
C LEU A 165 15.38 -2.48 6.99
N HIS A 166 16.31 -1.88 6.22
CA HIS A 166 17.75 -2.08 6.38
C HIS A 166 18.49 -0.73 6.55
N GLY A 167 18.10 0.05 7.56
CA GLY A 167 18.83 1.26 7.95
C GLY A 167 18.81 2.40 6.93
N LYS A 168 17.88 2.37 5.97
CA LYS A 168 17.77 3.30 4.81
C LYS A 168 18.91 3.14 3.80
N ASP A 169 19.61 2.01 3.81
CA ASP A 169 20.66 1.68 2.86
C ASP A 169 20.28 0.43 2.06
N LEU A 170 20.11 0.58 0.75
CA LEU A 170 19.74 -0.50 -0.14
C LEU A 170 20.83 -1.57 -0.26
N PHE A 171 22.10 -1.17 -0.16
CA PHE A 171 23.22 -2.13 -0.21
C PHE A 171 23.29 -2.98 1.05
N GLN A 172 22.84 -2.47 2.19
CA GLN A 172 22.69 -3.29 3.41
C GLN A 172 21.59 -4.35 3.27
N ALA A 173 20.53 -4.07 2.51
CA ALA A 173 19.50 -5.07 2.21
C ALA A 173 20.05 -6.24 1.39
N LEU A 174 21.04 -6.00 0.53
CA LEU A 174 21.70 -7.02 -0.30
C LEU A 174 22.89 -7.71 0.41
N GLN A 175 23.34 -7.21 1.56
CA GLN A 175 24.52 -7.76 2.25
C GLN A 175 24.41 -9.25 2.57
N PRO A 176 23.27 -9.81 3.01
CA PRO A 176 23.15 -11.25 3.24
C PRO A 176 23.45 -12.09 1.97
N LEU A 177 23.06 -11.61 0.78
CA LEU A 177 23.37 -12.28 -0.49
C LEU A 177 24.86 -12.16 -0.83
N VAL A 178 25.46 -10.99 -0.61
CA VAL A 178 26.90 -10.79 -0.80
C VAL A 178 27.70 -11.71 0.11
N ASP A 179 27.28 -11.83 1.37
CA ASP A 179 27.91 -12.73 2.34
C ASP A 179 27.78 -14.19 1.94
N ALA A 180 26.61 -14.62 1.49
CA ALA A 180 26.40 -16.00 1.00
C ALA A 180 27.31 -16.32 -0.20
N ILE A 181 27.45 -15.38 -1.15
CA ILE A 181 28.30 -15.52 -2.34
C ILE A 181 29.78 -15.57 -1.96
N THR A 182 30.23 -14.69 -1.07
CA THR A 182 31.63 -14.65 -0.62
C THR A 182 31.97 -15.86 0.26
N ASN A 183 31.05 -16.32 1.12
CA ASN A 183 31.21 -17.52 1.93
C ASN A 183 31.27 -18.80 1.08
N ALA A 184 30.65 -18.79 -0.11
CA ALA A 184 30.82 -19.86 -1.10
C ALA A 184 32.23 -19.85 -1.75
N GLY A 185 33.10 -18.94 -1.35
CA GLY A 185 34.47 -18.80 -1.81
C GLY A 185 34.63 -18.03 -3.13
N ILE A 186 33.59 -17.34 -3.59
CA ILE A 186 33.61 -16.63 -4.86
C ILE A 186 34.34 -15.29 -4.70
N LYS A 187 35.44 -15.10 -5.48
CA LYS A 187 36.21 -13.86 -5.58
C LYS A 187 36.07 -13.20 -6.95
N ARG A 188 35.68 -13.99 -7.96
CA ARG A 188 35.47 -13.53 -9.32
C ARG A 188 34.39 -14.36 -10.02
N ILE A 189 33.53 -13.68 -10.77
CA ILE A 189 32.54 -14.26 -11.64
C ILE A 189 32.88 -13.91 -13.08
N ASP A 190 33.10 -14.93 -13.92
CA ASP A 190 33.47 -14.75 -15.34
C ASP A 190 32.22 -14.58 -16.24
N GLY A 191 31.03 -15.05 -15.81
CA GLY A 191 29.75 -14.90 -16.48
C GLY A 191 28.91 -13.75 -15.94
N ASP A 192 27.60 -13.81 -16.20
CA ASP A 192 26.60 -12.82 -15.84
C ASP A 192 26.07 -13.02 -14.40
N ILE A 193 25.49 -11.97 -13.85
CA ILE A 193 24.58 -12.04 -12.71
C ILE A 193 23.16 -12.13 -13.29
N VAL A 194 22.52 -13.27 -13.09
CA VAL A 194 21.19 -13.57 -13.63
C VAL A 194 20.15 -13.49 -12.52
N GLY A 195 19.26 -12.51 -12.60
CA GLY A 195 18.07 -12.42 -11.76
C GLY A 195 16.98 -13.31 -12.35
N ASP A 196 16.78 -14.49 -11.75
CA ASP A 196 15.77 -15.44 -12.21
C ASP A 196 14.49 -15.31 -11.38
N GLU A 197 13.47 -14.74 -12.00
CA GLU A 197 12.14 -14.55 -11.41
C GLU A 197 11.11 -15.56 -11.89
N SER A 198 11.54 -16.59 -12.59
CA SER A 198 10.67 -17.59 -13.24
C SER A 198 9.85 -18.47 -12.28
N TYR A 199 10.06 -18.29 -10.97
CA TYR A 199 9.23 -18.94 -9.95
C TYR A 199 7.77 -18.53 -10.08
N PHE A 200 7.48 -17.23 -10.33
CA PHE A 200 6.14 -16.78 -10.62
C PHE A 200 5.84 -16.88 -12.11
N LYS A 201 4.61 -17.33 -12.42
CA LYS A 201 4.10 -17.45 -13.78
C LYS A 201 2.91 -16.55 -13.96
N GLY A 202 2.89 -15.83 -15.06
CA GLY A 202 1.82 -14.88 -15.41
C GLY A 202 2.34 -13.46 -15.63
N PRO A 203 1.42 -12.51 -15.91
CA PRO A 203 1.77 -11.09 -16.01
C PRO A 203 2.31 -10.53 -14.69
N PRO A 204 3.21 -9.54 -14.74
CA PRO A 204 3.76 -8.91 -13.53
C PRO A 204 2.79 -7.92 -12.86
N MET A 205 1.51 -8.02 -13.13
CA MET A 205 0.46 -7.13 -12.63
C MET A 205 -0.74 -7.92 -12.20
N GLY A 206 -1.41 -7.49 -11.12
CA GLY A 206 -2.63 -8.12 -10.64
C GLY A 206 -3.80 -7.93 -11.59
N SER A 207 -4.65 -8.94 -11.67
CA SER A 207 -5.84 -8.93 -12.50
C SER A 207 -6.80 -7.80 -12.09
N GLY A 208 -7.34 -7.09 -13.09
CA GLY A 208 -8.30 -6.01 -12.87
C GLY A 208 -7.70 -4.69 -12.36
N TRP A 209 -6.39 -4.53 -12.36
CA TRP A 209 -5.76 -3.22 -12.11
C TRP A 209 -6.05 -2.27 -13.26
N SER A 210 -6.20 -0.99 -12.95
CA SER A 210 -6.34 0.04 -13.98
C SER A 210 -4.97 0.49 -14.46
N TRP A 211 -4.86 0.89 -15.73
CA TRP A 211 -3.59 1.35 -16.31
C TRP A 211 -2.98 2.53 -15.54
N ASP A 212 -3.80 3.42 -14.97
CA ASP A 212 -3.38 4.56 -14.15
C ASP A 212 -2.91 4.18 -12.74
N ASP A 213 -3.15 2.95 -12.31
CA ASP A 213 -2.59 2.41 -11.06
C ASP A 213 -1.09 2.07 -11.24
N LEU A 214 -0.66 1.67 -12.45
CA LEU A 214 0.69 1.16 -12.74
C LEU A 214 1.80 2.22 -12.63
N GLU A 215 1.44 3.50 -12.72
CA GLU A 215 2.39 4.62 -12.55
C GLU A 215 2.67 4.94 -11.07
N ASN A 216 1.94 4.32 -10.15
CA ASN A 216 1.98 4.63 -8.73
C ASN A 216 2.64 3.49 -7.94
N TYR A 217 3.28 3.82 -6.81
CA TYR A 217 3.95 2.85 -5.95
C TYR A 217 3.09 1.64 -5.57
N TYR A 218 1.77 1.82 -5.49
CA TYR A 218 0.84 0.75 -5.12
C TYR A 218 0.48 -0.18 -6.28
N GLY A 219 0.88 0.13 -7.51
CA GLY A 219 0.75 -0.69 -8.70
C GLY A 219 2.11 -1.15 -9.26
N ALA A 220 3.13 -1.27 -8.41
CA ALA A 220 4.44 -1.76 -8.81
C ALA A 220 4.38 -3.20 -9.34
N GLU A 221 5.20 -3.50 -10.37
CA GLU A 221 5.28 -4.83 -10.99
C GLU A 221 5.63 -5.91 -9.96
N LEU A 222 4.95 -7.06 -10.04
CA LEU A 222 5.26 -8.24 -9.26
C LEU A 222 6.48 -8.94 -9.86
N SER A 223 7.44 -9.30 -9.01
CA SER A 223 8.61 -10.07 -9.39
C SER A 223 8.97 -11.04 -8.27
N ALA A 224 9.42 -12.24 -8.62
CA ALA A 224 9.97 -13.17 -7.63
C ALA A 224 11.31 -12.66 -7.05
N LEU A 225 11.92 -11.66 -7.68
CA LEU A 225 13.05 -10.89 -7.17
C LEU A 225 12.67 -9.41 -7.01
N THR A 226 12.32 -9.03 -5.81
CA THR A 226 11.88 -7.68 -5.44
C THR A 226 13.00 -6.93 -4.75
N LEU A 227 13.23 -5.68 -5.14
CA LEU A 227 14.19 -4.79 -4.52
C LEU A 227 13.57 -3.41 -4.28
N ASN A 228 13.68 -2.89 -3.05
CA ASN A 228 13.20 -1.56 -2.65
C ASN A 228 11.72 -1.34 -3.02
N ASP A 229 10.87 -2.34 -2.76
CA ASP A 229 9.43 -2.34 -3.07
C ASP A 229 9.14 -2.13 -4.59
N ASN A 230 10.13 -2.34 -5.47
CA ASN A 230 10.13 -2.05 -6.91
C ASN A 230 9.77 -0.59 -7.23
N VAL A 231 10.19 0.33 -6.33
CA VAL A 231 9.89 1.78 -6.39
C VAL A 231 11.12 2.59 -6.02
N PHE A 232 11.32 3.71 -6.70
CA PHE A 232 12.35 4.71 -6.39
C PHE A 232 11.71 6.07 -6.13
N GLU A 233 12.36 6.90 -5.30
CA GLU A 233 11.96 8.29 -5.13
C GLU A 233 12.63 9.18 -6.18
N VAL A 234 11.83 9.94 -6.91
CA VAL A 234 12.30 11.02 -7.78
C VAL A 234 12.32 12.31 -7.00
N VAL A 235 13.51 12.85 -6.80
CA VAL A 235 13.69 14.16 -6.15
C VAL A 235 13.73 15.24 -7.22
N VAL A 236 12.84 16.23 -7.10
CA VAL A 236 12.80 17.41 -7.97
C VAL A 236 13.16 18.64 -7.15
N LYS A 237 14.22 19.36 -7.56
CA LYS A 237 14.67 20.64 -6.97
C LYS A 237 14.69 21.72 -8.03
N PRO A 238 14.51 23.00 -7.65
CA PRO A 238 14.67 24.10 -8.61
C PRO A 238 16.03 24.07 -9.29
N GLY A 239 16.08 24.58 -10.52
CA GLY A 239 17.34 24.85 -11.23
C GLY A 239 18.11 26.01 -10.62
N ALA A 240 19.24 26.36 -11.22
CA ALA A 240 20.14 27.40 -10.70
C ALA A 240 19.58 28.83 -10.87
N SER A 241 18.69 29.05 -11.82
CA SER A 241 18.08 30.35 -12.12
C SER A 241 16.66 30.19 -12.67
N VAL A 242 15.89 31.27 -12.62
CA VAL A 242 14.59 31.35 -13.31
C VAL A 242 14.79 31.08 -14.81
N GLY A 243 13.92 30.28 -15.40
CA GLY A 243 14.03 29.80 -16.78
C GLY A 243 14.82 28.49 -16.95
N ALA A 244 15.71 28.15 -16.01
CA ALA A 244 16.46 26.88 -16.07
C ALA A 244 15.56 25.67 -15.77
N PRO A 245 15.85 24.48 -16.35
CA PRO A 245 15.15 23.26 -15.97
C PRO A 245 15.42 22.91 -14.50
N CYS A 246 14.45 22.28 -13.84
CA CYS A 246 14.65 21.72 -12.49
C CYS A 246 15.70 20.61 -12.52
N ARG A 247 16.34 20.36 -11.37
CA ARG A 247 17.26 19.25 -11.18
C ARG A 247 16.47 18.03 -10.73
N LEU A 248 16.68 16.91 -11.43
CA LEU A 248 16.08 15.60 -11.13
C LEU A 248 17.15 14.63 -10.67
N SER A 249 16.86 13.85 -9.65
CA SER A 249 17.68 12.73 -9.20
C SER A 249 16.82 11.61 -8.67
N LEU A 250 17.37 10.38 -8.63
CA LEU A 250 16.72 9.21 -8.02
C LEU A 250 17.34 8.93 -6.65
N LEU A 251 16.53 8.39 -5.74
CA LEU A 251 16.97 7.85 -4.47
C LEU A 251 16.46 6.41 -4.32
N PRO A 252 17.38 5.42 -4.15
CA PRO A 252 18.84 5.55 -4.35
C PRO A 252 19.22 5.90 -5.80
N GLU A 253 20.42 6.41 -6.00
CA GLU A 253 20.92 6.73 -7.35
C GLU A 253 21.03 5.46 -8.21
N THR A 254 20.52 5.55 -9.44
CA THR A 254 20.60 4.48 -10.43
C THR A 254 20.47 5.05 -11.84
N SER A 255 21.07 4.39 -12.81
CA SER A 255 20.88 4.65 -14.24
C SER A 255 19.75 3.81 -14.85
N TRP A 256 19.05 3.00 -14.04
CA TRP A 256 18.00 2.10 -14.51
C TRP A 256 16.79 2.86 -15.06
N ILE A 257 16.47 4.01 -14.45
CA ILE A 257 15.41 4.90 -14.92
C ILE A 257 16.05 6.14 -15.55
N THR A 258 15.61 6.49 -16.75
CA THR A 258 16.04 7.70 -17.47
C THR A 258 15.00 8.80 -17.37
N PHE A 259 15.42 10.07 -17.47
CA PHE A 259 14.53 11.22 -17.40
C PHE A 259 14.37 11.92 -18.74
N SER A 260 13.13 12.24 -19.12
CA SER A 260 12.82 13.31 -20.07
C SER A 260 12.37 14.54 -19.28
N ASN A 261 13.34 15.43 -18.99
CA ASN A 261 13.09 16.62 -18.17
C ASN A 261 12.61 17.79 -19.02
N ARG A 262 11.36 18.19 -18.83
CA ARG A 262 10.73 19.35 -19.47
C ARG A 262 10.16 20.31 -18.44
N THR A 263 10.82 20.42 -17.30
CA THR A 263 10.44 21.30 -16.20
C THR A 263 11.06 22.69 -16.38
N GLN A 264 10.50 23.70 -15.72
CA GLN A 264 11.02 25.05 -15.66
C GLN A 264 11.03 25.57 -14.24
N THR A 265 12.12 26.22 -13.84
CA THR A 265 12.20 27.00 -12.62
C THR A 265 11.56 28.37 -12.86
N ILE A 266 10.64 28.77 -11.98
CA ILE A 266 9.92 30.03 -12.07
C ILE A 266 10.27 30.95 -10.91
N ASP A 267 9.75 32.20 -10.96
CA ASP A 267 9.99 33.21 -9.93
C ASP A 267 9.55 32.74 -8.54
N LYS A 268 10.19 33.35 -7.52
CA LYS A 268 9.88 33.14 -6.11
C LYS A 268 8.39 33.33 -5.81
N GLY A 269 7.83 32.42 -5.00
CA GLY A 269 6.43 32.46 -4.59
C GLY A 269 5.42 32.06 -5.66
N GLY A 270 5.88 31.66 -6.86
CA GLY A 270 5.01 31.14 -7.91
C GLY A 270 4.37 29.80 -7.54
N LEU A 271 3.34 29.39 -8.29
CA LEU A 271 2.64 28.13 -8.04
C LEU A 271 3.45 26.95 -8.56
N ARG A 272 3.79 26.00 -7.67
CA ARG A 272 4.36 24.71 -8.06
C ARG A 272 3.30 23.86 -8.75
N LYS A 273 3.58 23.44 -9.99
CA LYS A 273 2.74 22.50 -10.74
C LYS A 273 3.65 21.56 -11.53
N LEU A 274 3.80 20.34 -11.06
CA LEU A 274 4.58 19.29 -11.72
C LEU A 274 3.65 18.15 -12.14
N GLN A 275 4.00 17.53 -13.26
CA GLN A 275 3.34 16.33 -13.76
C GLN A 275 4.42 15.29 -14.05
N PHE A 276 4.11 14.06 -13.68
CA PHE A 276 4.94 12.88 -13.91
C PHE A 276 4.17 11.94 -14.80
N TYR A 277 4.83 11.38 -15.80
CA TYR A 277 4.28 10.37 -16.66
C TYR A 277 5.32 9.29 -16.92
N HIS A 278 4.97 8.07 -16.56
CA HIS A 278 5.79 6.88 -16.72
C HIS A 278 5.09 5.91 -17.69
N PRO A 279 5.57 5.78 -18.94
CA PRO A 279 4.99 4.83 -19.88
C PRO A 279 5.08 3.39 -19.35
N VAL A 280 4.00 2.65 -19.47
CA VAL A 280 3.93 1.24 -19.04
C VAL A 280 5.04 0.42 -19.72
N PHE A 281 5.71 -0.43 -18.98
CA PHE A 281 6.83 -1.28 -19.42
C PHE A 281 8.05 -0.52 -19.96
N GLN A 282 8.31 0.68 -19.47
CA GLN A 282 9.51 1.44 -19.82
C GLN A 282 10.14 2.05 -18.56
N ASN A 283 11.47 2.06 -18.50
CA ASN A 283 12.21 2.77 -17.45
C ASN A 283 12.54 4.20 -17.91
N LEU A 284 11.51 4.93 -18.38
CA LEU A 284 11.59 6.32 -18.82
C LEU A 284 10.54 7.15 -18.10
N LEU A 285 10.97 8.20 -17.38
CA LEU A 285 10.08 9.11 -16.68
C LEU A 285 10.08 10.49 -17.33
N TYR A 286 8.92 10.93 -17.80
CA TYR A 286 8.69 12.30 -18.24
C TYR A 286 8.32 13.15 -17.02
N VAL A 287 9.05 14.25 -16.81
CA VAL A 287 8.72 15.23 -15.77
C VAL A 287 8.52 16.58 -16.45
N THR A 288 7.32 17.15 -16.30
CA THR A 288 6.94 18.41 -16.93
C THR A 288 6.41 19.41 -15.90
N GLY A 289 6.30 20.68 -16.30
CA GLY A 289 5.69 21.73 -15.49
C GLY A 289 6.71 22.68 -14.84
N GLN A 290 6.37 23.23 -13.68
CA GLN A 290 7.12 24.35 -13.10
C GLN A 290 7.28 24.25 -11.58
N MET A 291 8.39 24.83 -11.06
CA MET A 291 8.70 24.88 -9.65
C MET A 291 9.33 26.25 -9.29
N PRO A 292 8.86 26.93 -8.22
CA PRO A 292 9.47 28.19 -7.76
C PRO A 292 10.93 28.01 -7.33
N ILE A 293 11.78 29.01 -7.59
CA ILE A 293 13.21 28.99 -7.26
C ILE A 293 13.47 28.89 -5.75
N ASP A 294 12.54 29.36 -4.92
CA ASP A 294 12.60 29.29 -3.46
C ASP A 294 11.99 28.00 -2.88
N SER A 295 11.55 27.07 -3.73
CA SER A 295 11.03 25.77 -3.29
C SER A 295 12.14 24.91 -2.68
N LEU A 296 11.85 24.24 -1.57
CA LEU A 296 12.76 23.23 -0.98
C LEU A 296 12.85 21.95 -1.82
N GLY A 297 12.04 21.85 -2.87
CA GLY A 297 11.90 20.67 -3.70
C GLY A 297 10.69 19.81 -3.33
N THR A 298 10.57 18.68 -4.00
CA THR A 298 9.54 17.67 -3.74
C THR A 298 10.05 16.30 -4.14
N THR A 299 9.45 15.25 -3.58
CA THR A 299 9.66 13.87 -4.02
C THR A 299 8.40 13.31 -4.66
N ASN A 300 8.56 12.35 -5.55
CA ASN A 300 7.49 11.53 -6.11
C ASN A 300 8.00 10.11 -6.28
N ASP A 301 7.15 9.12 -6.06
CA ASP A 301 7.49 7.72 -6.28
C ASP A 301 7.38 7.39 -7.77
N VAL A 302 8.26 6.51 -8.25
CA VAL A 302 8.23 5.93 -9.60
C VAL A 302 8.42 4.43 -9.50
N THR A 303 7.56 3.67 -10.17
CA THR A 303 7.68 2.21 -10.29
C THR A 303 8.79 1.83 -11.27
N VAL A 304 9.26 0.61 -11.16
CA VAL A 304 10.34 0.07 -12.00
C VAL A 304 9.79 -1.01 -12.91
N HIS A 305 10.14 -0.95 -14.19
CA HIS A 305 9.97 -2.04 -15.12
C HIS A 305 11.19 -2.99 -15.07
N ASP A 306 10.95 -4.29 -15.17
CA ASP A 306 11.95 -5.36 -15.02
C ASP A 306 12.66 -5.32 -13.64
N PRO A 307 11.92 -5.56 -12.53
CA PRO A 307 12.50 -5.52 -11.20
C PRO A 307 13.63 -6.55 -11.00
N ALA A 308 13.57 -7.73 -11.64
CA ALA A 308 14.58 -8.76 -11.54
C ALA A 308 15.91 -8.33 -12.19
N GLY A 309 15.85 -7.61 -13.32
CA GLY A 309 17.02 -7.02 -13.94
C GLY A 309 17.65 -5.92 -13.09
N LEU A 310 16.81 -5.05 -12.50
CA LEU A 310 17.26 -4.06 -11.51
C LEU A 310 17.96 -4.74 -10.32
N PHE A 311 17.34 -5.77 -9.76
CA PHE A 311 17.88 -6.57 -8.66
C PHE A 311 19.29 -7.09 -9.00
N ALA A 312 19.42 -7.74 -10.17
CA ALA A 312 20.71 -8.25 -10.64
C ALA A 312 21.75 -7.15 -10.82
N ALA A 313 21.35 -5.97 -11.31
CA ALA A 313 22.24 -4.82 -11.47
C ALA A 313 22.77 -4.29 -10.13
N PHE A 314 21.90 -4.13 -9.13
CA PHE A 314 22.30 -3.70 -7.79
C PHE A 314 23.11 -4.76 -7.06
N LEU A 315 22.80 -6.04 -7.20
CA LEU A 315 23.61 -7.11 -6.62
C LEU A 315 24.99 -7.16 -7.25
N ARG A 316 25.10 -6.99 -8.57
CA ARG A 316 26.38 -6.88 -9.26
C ARG A 316 27.23 -5.72 -8.69
N GLU A 317 26.62 -4.56 -8.49
CA GLU A 317 27.28 -3.42 -7.88
C GLU A 317 27.68 -3.69 -6.43
N ALA A 318 26.80 -4.29 -5.62
CA ALA A 318 27.08 -4.68 -4.24
C ALA A 318 28.29 -5.63 -4.16
N LEU A 319 28.35 -6.64 -5.02
CA LEU A 319 29.49 -7.56 -5.13
C LEU A 319 30.78 -6.83 -5.46
N MET A 320 30.75 -5.91 -6.43
CA MET A 320 31.94 -5.13 -6.82
C MET A 320 32.43 -4.22 -5.69
N ARG A 321 31.53 -3.59 -4.95
CA ARG A 321 31.85 -2.79 -3.75
C ARG A 321 32.50 -3.63 -2.65
N ASN A 322 32.16 -4.92 -2.57
CA ASN A 322 32.72 -5.89 -1.63
C ASN A 322 33.95 -6.66 -2.20
N GLY A 323 34.52 -6.19 -3.29
CA GLY A 323 35.79 -6.72 -3.84
C GLY A 323 35.64 -7.94 -4.75
N VAL A 324 34.39 -8.43 -5.02
CA VAL A 324 34.17 -9.50 -5.98
C VAL A 324 34.19 -8.94 -7.40
N LYS A 325 35.06 -9.48 -8.25
CA LYS A 325 35.17 -9.05 -9.66
C LYS A 325 34.09 -9.72 -10.49
N VAL A 326 33.23 -8.96 -11.18
CA VAL A 326 32.21 -9.46 -12.10
C VAL A 326 32.51 -8.99 -13.51
N LYS A 327 32.82 -9.91 -14.43
CA LYS A 327 33.12 -9.60 -15.83
C LYS A 327 31.88 -9.44 -16.69
N GLY A 328 30.87 -10.26 -16.42
CA GLY A 328 29.62 -10.27 -17.17
C GLY A 328 28.68 -9.11 -16.82
N ARG A 329 27.50 -9.16 -17.41
CA ARG A 329 26.44 -8.19 -17.25
C ARG A 329 25.46 -8.63 -16.17
N ALA A 330 24.54 -7.75 -15.78
CA ALA A 330 23.31 -8.09 -15.07
C ALA A 330 22.20 -8.28 -16.09
N ARG A 331 21.36 -9.30 -15.92
CA ARG A 331 20.19 -9.56 -16.74
C ARG A 331 19.12 -10.30 -15.94
N SER A 332 17.88 -10.18 -16.36
CA SER A 332 16.74 -10.94 -15.84
C SER A 332 16.46 -12.18 -16.70
N VAL A 333 15.71 -13.11 -16.11
CA VAL A 333 15.08 -14.26 -16.77
C VAL A 333 13.72 -14.48 -16.13
N ASN A 334 12.67 -14.48 -16.94
CA ASN A 334 11.30 -14.70 -16.49
C ASN A 334 10.81 -16.13 -16.84
N TRP A 335 9.57 -16.43 -16.50
CA TRP A 335 8.97 -17.75 -16.73
C TRP A 335 8.79 -18.09 -18.22
N LEU A 336 8.63 -17.10 -19.12
CA LEU A 336 8.55 -17.33 -20.57
C LEU A 336 9.92 -17.69 -21.14
N ASP A 337 10.98 -17.02 -20.67
CA ASP A 337 12.35 -17.35 -21.06
C ASP A 337 12.67 -18.80 -20.66
N ARG A 338 12.20 -19.22 -19.46
CA ARG A 338 12.40 -20.59 -18.96
C ARG A 338 11.54 -21.65 -19.67
N GLN A 339 10.51 -21.27 -20.40
CA GLN A 339 9.84 -22.20 -21.31
C GLN A 339 10.68 -22.53 -22.54
N VAL A 340 11.50 -21.60 -23.00
CA VAL A 340 12.38 -21.77 -24.18
C VAL A 340 13.72 -22.39 -23.79
N ASP A 341 14.29 -21.91 -22.65
CA ASP A 341 15.56 -22.39 -22.10
C ASP A 341 15.35 -22.87 -20.64
N PRO A 342 14.81 -24.09 -20.44
CA PRO A 342 14.54 -24.61 -19.12
C PRO A 342 15.83 -24.76 -18.31
N VAL A 343 15.82 -24.28 -17.08
CA VAL A 343 16.85 -24.59 -16.10
C VAL A 343 16.42 -25.79 -15.28
N ASP A 344 17.20 -26.84 -15.41
CA ASP A 344 17.11 -28.00 -14.53
C ASP A 344 17.90 -27.68 -13.24
N CYS A 345 17.19 -27.20 -12.21
CA CYS A 345 17.83 -26.87 -10.94
C CYS A 345 18.53 -28.07 -10.29
N ASP A 346 18.11 -29.31 -10.63
CA ASP A 346 18.77 -30.53 -10.12
C ASP A 346 20.15 -30.75 -10.74
N ARG A 347 20.45 -30.09 -11.87
CA ARG A 347 21.76 -30.11 -12.52
C ARG A 347 22.66 -28.94 -12.12
N LEU A 348 22.14 -27.98 -11.39
CA LEU A 348 22.91 -26.85 -10.89
C LEU A 348 23.43 -27.13 -9.48
N VAL A 349 24.54 -26.50 -9.17
CA VAL A 349 25.10 -26.50 -7.81
C VAL A 349 24.44 -25.34 -7.04
N GLU A 350 23.73 -25.63 -5.95
CA GLU A 350 23.33 -24.60 -5.02
C GLU A 350 24.56 -24.14 -4.21
N LEU A 351 24.96 -22.90 -4.40
CA LEU A 351 26.12 -22.27 -3.75
C LEU A 351 25.78 -21.72 -2.36
N GLY A 352 24.50 -21.52 -2.09
CA GLY A 352 23.98 -20.95 -0.86
C GLY A 352 22.58 -20.38 -1.06
N HIS A 353 22.01 -19.87 0.02
CA HIS A 353 20.73 -19.19 -0.02
C HIS A 353 20.61 -18.16 1.09
N VAL A 354 19.59 -17.30 0.98
CA VAL A 354 19.16 -16.37 2.00
C VAL A 354 17.68 -16.60 2.28
N GLU A 355 17.29 -16.53 3.53
CA GLU A 355 15.90 -16.62 3.96
C GLU A 355 15.35 -15.26 4.37
N SER A 356 14.10 -15.00 4.03
CA SER A 356 13.37 -13.82 4.48
C SER A 356 13.18 -13.81 6.01
N PRO A 357 12.76 -12.70 6.61
CA PRO A 357 12.08 -12.72 7.91
C PRO A 357 10.91 -13.70 7.89
N THR A 358 10.40 -14.05 9.08
CA THR A 358 9.25 -14.95 9.21
C THR A 358 7.99 -14.37 8.53
N LEU A 359 7.07 -15.23 8.11
CA LEU A 359 5.78 -14.79 7.55
C LEU A 359 4.99 -13.92 8.54
N ARG A 360 5.14 -14.12 9.85
CA ARG A 360 4.60 -13.25 10.90
C ARG A 360 5.10 -11.81 10.75
N GLU A 361 6.40 -11.62 10.50
CA GLU A 361 7.01 -10.32 10.30
C GLU A 361 6.58 -9.71 8.96
N ILE A 362 6.58 -10.51 7.90
CA ILE A 362 6.07 -10.08 6.58
C ILE A 362 4.60 -9.66 6.67
N ALA A 363 3.76 -10.37 7.41
CA ALA A 363 2.35 -10.01 7.61
C ALA A 363 2.19 -8.62 8.24
N ARG A 364 3.09 -8.22 9.15
CA ARG A 364 3.11 -6.85 9.71
C ARG A 364 3.46 -5.82 8.66
N GLU A 365 4.44 -6.10 7.80
CA GLU A 365 4.84 -5.23 6.70
C GLU A 365 3.77 -5.15 5.60
N VAL A 366 2.91 -6.15 5.46
CA VAL A 366 1.71 -6.11 4.62
C VAL A 366 0.61 -5.23 5.23
N GLN A 367 0.22 -5.54 6.47
CA GLN A 367 -1.01 -4.99 7.06
C GLN A 367 -0.84 -3.57 7.59
N LYS A 368 0.28 -3.26 8.30
CA LYS A 368 0.51 -1.96 8.94
C LYS A 368 0.54 -0.80 7.93
N PRO A 369 1.41 -0.81 6.90
CA PRO A 369 1.44 0.23 5.87
C PRO A 369 0.40 0.01 4.76
N SER A 370 -0.22 -1.18 4.70
CA SER A 370 -1.14 -1.58 3.63
C SER A 370 -0.43 -1.81 2.28
N GLN A 371 0.69 -2.53 2.29
CA GLN A 371 1.53 -2.76 1.11
C GLN A 371 0.86 -3.72 0.10
N ASN A 372 0.63 -3.26 -1.14
CA ASN A 372 0.00 -4.07 -2.19
C ASN A 372 0.94 -5.15 -2.71
N LEU A 373 2.13 -4.74 -3.17
CA LEU A 373 3.13 -5.65 -3.75
C LEU A 373 3.34 -6.89 -2.87
N TYR A 374 3.58 -6.68 -1.56
CA TYR A 374 3.83 -7.79 -0.63
C TYR A 374 2.63 -8.74 -0.54
N THR A 375 1.42 -8.20 -0.65
CA THR A 375 0.20 -9.01 -0.58
C THR A 375 0.06 -9.91 -1.78
N ASP A 376 0.29 -9.35 -2.98
CA ASP A 376 0.16 -10.10 -4.24
C ASP A 376 1.31 -11.11 -4.40
N LEU A 377 2.52 -10.77 -3.93
CA LEU A 377 3.63 -11.73 -3.83
C LEU A 377 3.28 -12.90 -2.90
N LEU A 378 2.63 -12.65 -1.75
CA LEU A 378 2.19 -13.73 -0.86
C LEU A 378 1.11 -14.61 -1.51
N LEU A 379 0.15 -14.01 -2.23
CA LEU A 379 -0.87 -14.75 -2.95
C LEU A 379 -0.24 -15.65 -4.01
N ALA A 380 0.64 -15.08 -4.84
CA ALA A 380 1.37 -15.81 -5.88
C ALA A 380 2.24 -16.93 -5.28
N HIS A 381 2.91 -16.65 -4.15
CA HIS A 381 3.74 -17.64 -3.45
C HIS A 381 2.91 -18.80 -2.91
N VAL A 382 1.74 -18.55 -2.32
CA VAL A 382 0.79 -19.61 -1.94
C VAL A 382 0.36 -20.39 -3.18
N GLY A 383 0.06 -19.71 -4.29
CA GLY A 383 -0.28 -20.35 -5.56
C GLY A 383 0.78 -21.34 -6.01
N GLU A 384 2.04 -20.94 -6.03
CA GLU A 384 3.16 -21.81 -6.43
C GLU A 384 3.42 -22.95 -5.43
N HIS A 385 3.24 -22.69 -4.13
CA HIS A 385 3.36 -23.73 -3.10
C HIS A 385 2.37 -24.87 -3.32
N PHE A 386 1.19 -24.58 -3.86
CA PHE A 386 0.15 -25.57 -4.17
C PHE A 386 0.11 -25.97 -5.66
N ARG A 387 1.08 -25.53 -6.47
CA ARG A 387 1.21 -26.00 -7.86
C ARG A 387 1.53 -27.49 -7.86
N GLY A 388 0.65 -28.30 -8.43
CA GLY A 388 0.76 -29.75 -8.48
C GLY A 388 0.66 -30.30 -9.91
N THR A 389 0.69 -31.64 -10.03
CA THR A 389 0.61 -32.33 -11.31
C THR A 389 -0.69 -32.12 -12.08
N ASN A 390 -1.76 -31.74 -11.40
CA ASN A 390 -3.08 -31.44 -12.00
C ASN A 390 -3.24 -29.94 -12.38
N THR A 391 -2.18 -29.15 -12.28
CA THR A 391 -2.20 -27.75 -12.68
C THR A 391 -2.11 -27.66 -14.21
N LEU A 392 -2.98 -26.83 -14.81
CA LEU A 392 -2.95 -26.62 -16.26
C LEU A 392 -1.72 -25.79 -16.66
N SER A 393 -1.20 -26.02 -17.86
CA SER A 393 -0.01 -25.29 -18.34
C SER A 393 -0.19 -23.79 -18.44
N GLY A 394 -1.42 -23.31 -18.56
CA GLY A 394 -1.76 -21.88 -18.60
C GLY A 394 -2.09 -21.25 -17.25
N ASP A 395 -2.15 -22.02 -16.15
CA ASP A 395 -2.46 -21.48 -14.82
C ASP A 395 -1.32 -20.57 -14.35
N THR A 396 -1.66 -19.31 -14.07
CA THR A 396 -0.73 -18.34 -13.47
C THR A 396 -0.56 -18.59 -11.98
N SER A 397 0.45 -17.97 -11.37
CA SER A 397 0.64 -18.02 -9.91
C SER A 397 -0.53 -17.36 -9.17
N GLU A 398 -1.09 -16.29 -9.74
CA GLU A 398 -2.27 -15.60 -9.20
C GLU A 398 -3.50 -16.50 -9.27
N ASP A 399 -3.78 -17.15 -10.42
CA ASP A 399 -4.91 -18.08 -10.57
C ASP A 399 -4.90 -19.20 -9.51
N LEU A 400 -3.71 -19.76 -9.27
CA LEU A 400 -3.54 -20.81 -8.25
C LEU A 400 -3.74 -20.26 -6.84
N GLY A 401 -3.23 -19.05 -6.57
CA GLY A 401 -3.44 -18.36 -5.29
C GLY A 401 -4.92 -18.08 -5.02
N ILE A 402 -5.63 -17.56 -6.01
CA ILE A 402 -7.10 -17.30 -5.93
C ILE A 402 -7.87 -18.61 -5.78
N ARG A 403 -7.46 -19.67 -6.48
CA ARG A 403 -8.09 -21.00 -6.35
C ARG A 403 -7.96 -21.52 -4.93
N GLU A 404 -6.77 -21.41 -4.35
CA GLU A 404 -6.51 -21.82 -2.97
C GLU A 404 -7.24 -20.92 -1.96
N LEU A 405 -7.32 -19.60 -2.21
CA LEU A 405 -8.13 -18.69 -1.40
C LEU A 405 -9.60 -19.11 -1.38
N ASN A 406 -10.18 -19.39 -2.55
CA ASN A 406 -11.57 -19.83 -2.63
C ASN A 406 -11.81 -21.17 -1.91
N ARG A 407 -10.85 -22.09 -1.96
CA ARG A 407 -10.90 -23.36 -1.21
C ARG A 407 -10.90 -23.08 0.31
N PHE A 408 -9.96 -22.28 0.77
CA PHE A 408 -9.87 -21.89 2.18
C PHE A 408 -11.15 -21.21 2.68
N LEU A 409 -11.71 -20.27 1.92
CA LEU A 409 -12.96 -19.61 2.29
C LEU A 409 -14.13 -20.58 2.36
N GLY A 410 -14.18 -21.57 1.46
CA GLY A 410 -15.17 -22.66 1.50
C GLY A 410 -15.06 -23.51 2.77
N GLU A 411 -13.84 -23.81 3.23
CA GLU A 411 -13.59 -24.52 4.50
C GLU A 411 -14.11 -23.74 5.72
N LEU A 412 -14.12 -22.38 5.64
CA LEU A 412 -14.68 -21.53 6.68
C LEU A 412 -16.22 -21.39 6.61
N GLY A 413 -16.86 -22.04 5.65
CA GLY A 413 -18.29 -21.94 5.41
C GLY A 413 -18.72 -20.64 4.70
N ILE A 414 -17.79 -19.88 4.13
CA ILE A 414 -18.09 -18.72 3.28
C ILE A 414 -18.55 -19.26 1.92
N LYS A 415 -19.82 -18.99 1.59
CA LYS A 415 -20.45 -19.55 0.40
C LYS A 415 -19.97 -18.84 -0.87
N ARG A 416 -19.94 -19.60 -1.98
CA ARG A 416 -19.71 -19.03 -3.31
C ARG A 416 -20.68 -17.87 -3.56
N GLY A 417 -20.17 -16.73 -4.05
CA GLY A 417 -20.94 -15.50 -4.29
C GLY A 417 -20.97 -14.52 -3.10
N GLN A 418 -20.43 -14.89 -1.93
CA GLN A 418 -20.21 -13.94 -0.83
C GLN A 418 -18.87 -13.20 -0.96
N THR A 419 -17.97 -13.73 -1.79
CA THR A 419 -16.68 -13.13 -2.15
C THR A 419 -16.38 -13.34 -3.62
N ILE A 420 -15.72 -12.37 -4.24
CA ILE A 420 -15.15 -12.43 -5.59
C ILE A 420 -13.77 -11.77 -5.48
N PHE A 421 -12.70 -12.54 -5.71
CA PHE A 421 -11.35 -12.03 -5.71
C PHE A 421 -10.66 -12.35 -7.03
N GLU A 422 -10.00 -11.37 -7.63
CA GLU A 422 -9.17 -11.51 -8.81
C GLU A 422 -7.68 -11.43 -8.45
N GLU A 423 -7.35 -10.69 -7.39
CA GLU A 423 -5.98 -10.51 -6.89
C GLU A 423 -6.00 -10.35 -5.35
N GLY A 424 -4.82 -10.28 -4.72
CA GLY A 424 -4.69 -10.36 -3.26
C GLY A 424 -4.81 -9.04 -2.52
N SER A 425 -4.43 -7.93 -3.14
CA SER A 425 -4.21 -6.65 -2.44
C SER A 425 -5.47 -5.80 -2.25
N GLY A 426 -6.45 -5.97 -3.13
CA GLY A 426 -7.66 -5.15 -3.21
C GLY A 426 -7.47 -3.87 -4.00
N LEU A 427 -6.48 -3.80 -4.87
CA LEU A 427 -6.33 -2.73 -5.84
C LEU A 427 -7.35 -2.90 -6.98
N SER A 428 -7.62 -4.14 -7.38
CA SER A 428 -8.68 -4.45 -8.34
C SER A 428 -10.05 -3.98 -7.84
N ARG A 429 -10.75 -3.25 -8.69
CA ARG A 429 -12.13 -2.80 -8.42
C ARG A 429 -13.15 -3.94 -8.57
N ASN A 430 -12.72 -5.07 -9.12
CA ASN A 430 -13.51 -6.28 -9.30
C ASN A 430 -13.50 -7.17 -8.03
N ASN A 431 -12.57 -6.93 -7.11
CA ASN A 431 -12.62 -7.59 -5.80
C ASN A 431 -13.86 -7.13 -5.04
N LEU A 432 -14.70 -8.09 -4.66
CA LEU A 432 -15.92 -7.86 -3.93
C LEU A 432 -16.03 -8.83 -2.74
N THR A 433 -16.55 -8.34 -1.63
CA THR A 433 -16.88 -9.17 -0.46
C THR A 433 -18.06 -8.57 0.32
N CYS A 434 -18.71 -9.38 1.13
CA CYS A 434 -19.74 -8.89 2.02
C CYS A 434 -19.24 -8.79 3.48
N PRO A 435 -19.82 -7.89 4.30
CA PRO A 435 -19.46 -7.75 5.72
C PRO A 435 -19.51 -9.08 6.50
N ASN A 436 -20.49 -9.92 6.20
CA ASN A 436 -20.64 -11.21 6.85
C ASN A 436 -19.47 -12.15 6.57
N ALA A 437 -18.98 -12.22 5.32
CA ALA A 437 -17.81 -13.03 4.96
C ALA A 437 -16.56 -12.53 5.69
N THR A 438 -16.35 -11.21 5.75
CA THR A 438 -15.22 -10.60 6.46
C THR A 438 -15.26 -10.91 7.96
N VAL A 439 -16.42 -10.78 8.61
CA VAL A 439 -16.58 -11.13 10.03
C VAL A 439 -16.36 -12.63 10.26
N THR A 440 -16.82 -13.50 9.35
CA THR A 440 -16.60 -14.95 9.44
C THR A 440 -15.09 -15.26 9.40
N LEU A 441 -14.35 -14.67 8.48
CA LEU A 441 -12.89 -14.79 8.40
C LEU A 441 -12.22 -14.32 9.71
N LEU A 442 -12.56 -13.12 10.18
CA LEU A 442 -11.96 -12.54 11.38
C LEU A 442 -12.26 -13.38 12.64
N ARG A 443 -13.48 -13.94 12.76
CA ARG A 443 -13.82 -14.87 13.84
C ARG A 443 -12.95 -16.13 13.81
N HIS A 444 -12.77 -16.73 12.63
CA HIS A 444 -11.89 -17.87 12.45
C HIS A 444 -10.46 -17.52 12.90
N MET A 445 -9.91 -16.42 12.39
CA MET A 445 -8.54 -16.00 12.72
C MET A 445 -8.34 -15.69 14.20
N ASN A 446 -9.37 -15.19 14.91
CA ASN A 446 -9.30 -14.99 16.36
C ASN A 446 -9.17 -16.32 17.14
N GLY A 447 -9.71 -17.42 16.62
CA GLY A 447 -9.62 -18.76 17.22
C GLY A 447 -8.47 -19.62 16.68
N SER A 448 -7.74 -19.16 15.67
CA SER A 448 -6.66 -19.90 15.01
C SER A 448 -5.39 -19.98 15.87
N LYS A 449 -4.57 -21.02 15.64
CA LYS A 449 -3.19 -21.09 16.15
C LYS A 449 -2.33 -19.89 15.74
N ASN A 450 -2.68 -19.23 14.62
CA ASN A 450 -2.01 -18.06 14.09
C ASN A 450 -2.62 -16.73 14.56
N ALA A 451 -3.60 -16.75 15.50
CA ALA A 451 -4.34 -15.57 15.96
C ALA A 451 -3.42 -14.41 16.37
N LYS A 452 -2.37 -14.70 17.15
CA LYS A 452 -1.42 -13.68 17.61
C LYS A 452 -0.68 -13.02 16.44
N ALA A 453 -0.16 -13.81 15.49
CA ALA A 453 0.54 -13.29 14.32
C ALA A 453 -0.38 -12.43 13.44
N TYR A 454 -1.63 -12.86 13.25
CA TYR A 454 -2.61 -12.17 12.43
C TYR A 454 -3.08 -10.84 13.06
N ILE A 455 -3.46 -10.87 14.35
CA ILE A 455 -4.01 -9.69 15.05
C ILE A 455 -2.93 -8.64 15.30
N ASP A 456 -1.70 -9.05 15.66
CA ASP A 456 -0.57 -8.13 15.89
C ASP A 456 -0.09 -7.46 14.59
N ALA A 457 -0.40 -8.04 13.43
CA ALA A 457 -0.12 -7.43 12.14
C ALA A 457 -1.07 -6.27 11.81
N LEU A 458 -2.25 -6.18 12.42
CA LEU A 458 -3.22 -5.13 12.13
C LEU A 458 -2.77 -3.76 12.64
N PRO A 459 -3.06 -2.66 11.92
CA PRO A 459 -2.92 -1.30 12.45
C PRO A 459 -3.67 -1.08 13.75
N ILE A 460 -3.09 -0.27 14.65
CA ILE A 460 -3.68 0.09 15.94
C ILE A 460 -4.09 1.55 15.91
N ALA A 461 -5.35 1.84 16.27
CA ALA A 461 -5.90 3.19 16.31
C ALA A 461 -5.07 4.13 17.19
N GLY A 462 -4.71 5.29 16.66
CA GLY A 462 -3.92 6.31 17.36
C GLY A 462 -2.45 5.96 17.60
N VAL A 463 -1.97 4.76 17.18
CA VAL A 463 -0.63 4.25 17.51
C VAL A 463 0.23 4.03 16.27
N ASP A 464 -0.20 3.17 15.35
CA ASP A 464 0.66 2.76 14.24
C ASP A 464 -0.08 2.51 12.92
N GLY A 465 0.70 2.21 11.88
CA GLY A 465 0.22 1.87 10.55
C GLY A 465 -0.69 2.95 9.95
N THR A 466 -1.68 2.52 9.17
CA THR A 466 -2.66 3.42 8.54
C THR A 466 -3.63 4.07 9.53
N LEU A 467 -3.64 3.62 10.79
CA LEU A 467 -4.47 4.17 11.87
C LEU A 467 -3.72 5.08 12.83
N ARG A 468 -2.41 5.32 12.67
CA ARG A 468 -1.57 6.09 13.59
C ARG A 468 -2.09 7.50 13.93
N ASN A 469 -2.80 8.11 13.00
CA ASN A 469 -3.36 9.47 13.15
C ASN A 469 -4.89 9.48 13.20
N ARG A 470 -5.53 8.31 13.33
CA ARG A 470 -6.99 8.18 13.37
C ARG A 470 -7.45 7.81 14.79
N MET A 471 -8.65 8.24 15.16
CA MET A 471 -9.31 7.94 16.45
C MET A 471 -8.51 8.37 17.71
N LYS A 472 -7.53 9.29 17.59
CA LYS A 472 -6.82 9.85 18.74
C LYS A 472 -7.79 10.58 19.67
N GLY A 473 -7.59 10.46 20.99
CA GLY A 473 -8.44 11.10 21.99
C GLY A 473 -9.82 10.45 22.14
N THR A 474 -10.06 9.28 21.56
CA THR A 474 -11.30 8.50 21.69
C THR A 474 -11.05 7.17 22.42
N PRO A 475 -12.10 6.48 22.92
CA PRO A 475 -11.96 5.14 23.51
C PRO A 475 -11.36 4.08 22.58
N ALA A 476 -11.35 4.34 21.27
CA ALA A 476 -10.75 3.46 20.26
C ALA A 476 -9.22 3.52 20.24
N ALA A 477 -8.60 4.61 20.73
CA ALA A 477 -7.15 4.79 20.71
C ALA A 477 -6.44 3.70 21.54
N GLY A 478 -5.44 3.03 20.94
CA GLY A 478 -4.74 1.90 21.54
C GLY A 478 -5.52 0.60 21.62
N ASN A 479 -6.83 0.63 21.34
CA ASN A 479 -7.78 -0.47 21.50
C ASN A 479 -8.15 -1.11 20.14
N VAL A 480 -8.68 -0.34 19.20
CA VAL A 480 -9.08 -0.85 17.89
C VAL A 480 -7.87 -1.35 17.11
N ARG A 481 -7.93 -2.61 16.67
CA ARG A 481 -6.98 -3.26 15.77
C ARG A 481 -7.68 -3.61 14.48
N ALA A 482 -7.47 -2.83 13.42
CA ALA A 482 -8.27 -2.98 12.21
C ALA A 482 -7.49 -2.65 10.93
N LYS A 483 -7.85 -3.34 9.86
CA LYS A 483 -7.38 -3.05 8.52
C LYS A 483 -8.25 -1.99 7.87
N THR A 484 -7.60 -1.00 7.27
CA THR A 484 -8.24 0.02 6.45
C THR A 484 -8.29 -0.39 4.99
N GLY A 485 -9.29 0.06 4.26
CA GLY A 485 -9.35 -0.01 2.80
C GLY A 485 -9.73 1.34 2.21
N THR A 486 -9.14 1.69 1.08
CA THR A 486 -9.47 2.91 0.34
C THR A 486 -9.23 2.71 -1.14
N LEU A 487 -10.27 2.87 -1.92
CA LEU A 487 -10.24 3.08 -3.36
C LEU A 487 -11.08 4.31 -3.71
N ARG A 488 -11.09 4.69 -4.97
CA ARG A 488 -12.01 5.72 -5.45
C ARG A 488 -13.45 5.28 -5.19
N TRP A 489 -14.20 6.04 -4.37
CA TRP A 489 -15.60 5.79 -4.00
C TRP A 489 -15.85 4.52 -3.14
N ALA A 490 -14.81 3.97 -2.51
CA ALA A 490 -14.91 2.88 -1.56
C ALA A 490 -13.98 3.09 -0.37
N THR A 491 -14.51 2.89 0.85
CA THR A 491 -13.73 2.86 2.08
C THR A 491 -14.20 1.75 2.98
N SER A 492 -13.28 1.16 3.74
CA SER A 492 -13.57 0.07 4.65
C SER A 492 -12.70 0.12 5.92
N LEU A 493 -13.22 -0.46 6.99
CA LEU A 493 -12.50 -0.68 8.25
C LEU A 493 -13.04 -1.96 8.89
N SER A 494 -12.20 -2.97 9.05
CA SER A 494 -12.61 -4.26 9.63
C SER A 494 -11.55 -4.79 10.58
N GLY A 495 -11.98 -5.36 11.71
CA GLY A 495 -11.07 -5.83 12.74
C GLY A 495 -11.74 -6.08 14.07
N TYR A 496 -11.03 -5.76 15.15
CA TYR A 496 -11.38 -6.08 16.53
C TYR A 496 -11.39 -4.84 17.42
N VAL A 497 -12.26 -4.85 18.42
CA VAL A 497 -12.34 -3.82 19.46
C VAL A 497 -12.85 -4.43 20.76
N THR A 498 -12.33 -3.95 21.89
CA THR A 498 -12.88 -4.26 23.21
C THR A 498 -13.73 -3.09 23.67
N THR A 499 -14.97 -3.34 24.10
CA THR A 499 -15.87 -2.30 24.60
C THR A 499 -15.42 -1.79 25.97
N ALA A 500 -15.97 -0.66 26.42
CA ALA A 500 -15.73 -0.17 27.78
C ALA A 500 -16.25 -1.14 28.86
N ALA A 501 -17.22 -2.00 28.54
CA ALA A 501 -17.69 -3.09 29.41
C ALA A 501 -16.79 -4.35 29.38
N GLY A 502 -15.68 -4.32 28.62
CA GLY A 502 -14.74 -5.43 28.49
C GLY A 502 -15.16 -6.53 27.51
N GLU A 503 -16.24 -6.37 26.76
CA GLU A 503 -16.70 -7.33 25.77
C GLU A 503 -15.89 -7.19 24.47
N ARG A 504 -15.41 -8.31 23.91
CA ARG A 504 -14.66 -8.33 22.66
C ARG A 504 -15.58 -8.40 21.46
N LEU A 505 -15.42 -7.47 20.55
CA LEU A 505 -16.20 -7.40 19.33
C LEU A 505 -15.31 -7.59 18.10
N VAL A 506 -15.90 -8.19 17.07
CA VAL A 506 -15.38 -8.21 15.71
C VAL A 506 -16.33 -7.43 14.81
N PHE A 507 -15.78 -6.65 13.90
CA PHE A 507 -16.58 -5.79 13.03
C PHE A 507 -16.05 -5.71 11.60
N SER A 508 -16.96 -5.47 10.67
CA SER A 508 -16.68 -5.08 9.29
C SER A 508 -17.57 -3.92 8.89
N LEU A 509 -16.95 -2.81 8.52
CA LEU A 509 -17.58 -1.58 8.06
C LEU A 509 -17.13 -1.32 6.64
N MET A 510 -18.07 -1.19 5.71
CA MET A 510 -17.82 -0.88 4.31
C MET A 510 -18.77 0.23 3.87
N LEU A 511 -18.23 1.27 3.23
CA LEU A 511 -19.01 2.35 2.65
C LEU A 511 -18.56 2.53 1.20
N ASN A 512 -19.48 2.32 0.28
CA ASN A 512 -19.25 2.42 -1.15
C ASN A 512 -20.15 3.46 -1.80
N ARG A 513 -19.74 3.98 -2.97
CA ARG A 513 -20.52 4.89 -3.82
C ARG A 513 -20.83 6.23 -3.14
N PHE A 514 -19.98 6.70 -2.24
CA PHE A 514 -20.10 8.02 -1.62
C PHE A 514 -19.51 9.11 -2.50
N TYR A 515 -20.05 10.32 -2.37
CA TYR A 515 -19.63 11.46 -3.21
C TYR A 515 -18.38 12.19 -2.67
N ASP A 516 -18.29 12.37 -1.35
CA ASP A 516 -17.21 13.14 -0.72
C ASP A 516 -16.16 12.20 -0.08
N ARG A 517 -14.87 12.44 -0.40
CA ARG A 517 -13.77 11.56 0.07
C ARG A 517 -13.37 11.78 1.52
N GLN A 518 -13.51 12.99 2.06
CA GLN A 518 -12.96 13.33 3.38
C GLN A 518 -13.84 12.86 4.56
N PRO A 519 -15.17 13.07 4.57
CA PRO A 519 -16.02 12.65 5.67
C PRO A 519 -16.10 11.13 5.84
N ALA A 520 -16.07 10.37 4.76
CA ALA A 520 -16.33 8.93 4.78
C ALA A 520 -15.40 8.12 5.72
N ARG A 521 -14.11 8.48 5.80
CA ARG A 521 -13.17 7.82 6.73
C ARG A 521 -13.49 8.14 8.18
N GLY A 522 -13.82 9.39 8.47
CA GLY A 522 -14.22 9.85 9.80
C GLY A 522 -15.50 9.19 10.30
N ASP A 523 -16.43 8.87 9.40
CA ASP A 523 -17.68 8.18 9.77
C ASP A 523 -17.42 6.74 10.22
N LEU A 524 -16.51 6.02 9.57
CA LEU A 524 -16.10 4.68 10.03
C LEU A 524 -15.39 4.77 11.39
N ASP A 525 -14.56 5.80 11.61
CA ASP A 525 -13.87 6.04 12.88
C ASP A 525 -14.88 6.32 14.01
N THR A 526 -15.92 7.08 13.70
CA THR A 526 -17.00 7.39 14.66
C THR A 526 -17.70 6.11 15.12
N ILE A 527 -18.01 5.20 14.19
CA ILE A 527 -18.60 3.89 14.52
C ILE A 527 -17.64 3.09 15.41
N ALA A 528 -16.37 2.99 15.04
CA ALA A 528 -15.38 2.23 15.80
C ALA A 528 -15.17 2.82 17.22
N ALA A 529 -15.16 4.15 17.36
CA ALA A 529 -15.09 4.82 18.64
C ALA A 529 -16.35 4.59 19.50
N LEU A 530 -17.53 4.58 18.87
CA LEU A 530 -18.79 4.27 19.55
C LEU A 530 -18.79 2.84 20.12
N LEU A 531 -18.29 1.86 19.34
CA LEU A 531 -18.13 0.48 19.80
C LEU A 531 -17.18 0.37 20.98
N ALA A 532 -16.03 1.04 20.89
CA ALA A 532 -15.04 1.06 21.97
C ALA A 532 -15.60 1.68 23.26
N GLY A 533 -16.43 2.71 23.14
CA GLY A 533 -17.07 3.41 24.27
C GLY A 533 -18.32 2.73 24.84
N PHE A 534 -18.82 1.65 24.23
CA PHE A 534 -20.02 0.97 24.68
C PHE A 534 -19.85 0.39 26.09
N THR A 535 -20.76 0.80 27.03
CA THR A 535 -20.72 0.39 28.44
C THR A 535 -21.70 -0.72 28.82
N GLY A 536 -22.64 -1.06 27.92
CA GLY A 536 -23.52 -2.21 28.05
C GLY A 536 -22.92 -3.49 27.47
N LYS A 537 -23.70 -4.56 27.44
CA LYS A 537 -23.30 -5.88 26.91
C LYS A 537 -24.27 -6.38 25.86
N SER A 538 -23.79 -7.27 24.98
CA SER A 538 -24.62 -7.92 23.94
C SER A 538 -25.65 -8.89 24.51
N SER A 539 -25.53 -9.31 25.77
CA SER A 539 -26.43 -10.22 26.47
C SER A 539 -27.58 -9.49 27.20
N GLU A 540 -27.59 -8.18 27.19
CA GLU A 540 -28.65 -7.31 27.73
C GLU A 540 -29.61 -6.88 26.60
#